data_1c2c59593e7943398b9491015eb7649b
#
_entry.id   1c2c59593e7943398b9491015eb7649b
#
_cell.length_a   1.000
_cell.length_b   1.000
_cell.length_c   1.000
_cell.angle_alpha   90.00
_cell.angle_beta   90.00
_cell.angle_gamma   90.00
#
_symmetry.space_group_name_H-M   'P 1'
#
loop_
_entity.id
_entity.type
_entity.pdbx_description
1 polymer ?
#
loop_
_entity_poly.entity_id
_entity_poly.type
_entity_poly.pdbx_seq_one_letter_code
_entity_poly.pdbx_strand_id
1 'polypeptide(L)'
;MGRYYENKDFKLIESVAWFLDEGLVKIYCPDSIDTMSWYNKSIHPAARARNHIWYDLMILNELVPLAQRETGVSRVATAGCSFGGYHAINFAFKHPEVTKYVFTMGASFDIKAQVDGYYDDNVYFNNPPDFIPQADNPLFRDMFVVLGTGTHDMCWNANEQMARILKDKGVNHWLDVRHDADHDWPVWRQMFPHYLSLIK
;
A
#
# COMPACT_ATOMS: atom_id res chain seq x y z
N MET A 1 -5.42 12.45 -1.64
CA MET A 1 -5.22 13.30 -0.50
C MET A 1 -4.38 12.63 0.59
N GLY A 2 -4.73 11.47 1.15
CA GLY A 2 -3.82 10.67 2.00
C GLY A 2 -3.47 11.30 3.35
N ARG A 3 -4.43 11.98 3.97
CA ARG A 3 -4.30 12.52 5.32
C ARG A 3 -4.71 11.48 6.34
N TYR A 4 -4.03 11.42 7.49
CA TYR A 4 -4.32 10.46 8.56
C TYR A 4 -5.78 10.51 9.03
N TYR A 5 -6.37 11.70 9.09
CA TYR A 5 -7.74 11.90 9.54
C TYR A 5 -8.80 11.35 8.57
N GLU A 6 -8.48 11.17 7.28
CA GLU A 6 -9.42 10.56 6.33
C GLU A 6 -9.82 9.15 6.77
N ASN A 7 -8.88 8.38 7.32
CA ASN A 7 -9.17 7.06 7.87
C ASN A 7 -10.15 7.09 9.04
N LYS A 8 -10.14 8.17 9.83
CA LYS A 8 -11.09 8.40 10.93
C LYS A 8 -12.43 8.94 10.40
N ASP A 9 -12.38 10.00 9.58
CA ASP A 9 -13.57 10.71 9.11
C ASP A 9 -14.45 9.82 8.22
N PHE A 10 -13.83 8.95 7.40
CA PHE A 10 -14.52 7.93 6.62
C PHE A 10 -14.68 6.59 7.35
N LYS A 11 -14.40 6.54 8.66
CA LYS A 11 -14.68 5.42 9.57
C LYS A 11 -13.95 4.10 9.23
N LEU A 12 -12.81 4.17 8.54
CA LEU A 12 -12.03 2.96 8.26
C LEU A 12 -11.46 2.36 9.55
N ILE A 13 -10.93 3.22 10.46
CA ILE A 13 -10.40 2.77 11.76
C ILE A 13 -11.52 2.27 12.66
N GLU A 14 -12.69 2.93 12.65
CA GLU A 14 -13.87 2.47 13.41
C GLU A 14 -14.29 1.05 12.99
N SER A 15 -14.17 0.71 11.69
CA SER A 15 -14.52 -0.63 11.20
C SER A 15 -13.66 -1.76 11.77
N VAL A 16 -12.51 -1.44 12.35
CA VAL A 16 -11.56 -2.39 12.95
C VAL A 16 -11.39 -2.17 14.46
N ALA A 17 -12.30 -1.41 15.09
CA ALA A 17 -12.23 -1.06 16.51
C ALA A 17 -12.07 -2.29 17.42
N TRP A 18 -12.78 -3.39 17.12
CA TRP A 18 -12.64 -4.63 17.89
C TRP A 18 -11.18 -5.12 17.95
N PHE A 19 -10.42 -5.11 16.84
CA PHE A 19 -9.02 -5.54 16.84
C PHE A 19 -8.12 -4.63 17.67
N LEU A 20 -8.47 -3.33 17.74
CA LEU A 20 -7.74 -2.34 18.55
C LEU A 20 -8.05 -2.50 20.03
N ASP A 21 -9.34 -2.66 20.38
CA ASP A 21 -9.83 -2.79 21.76
C ASP A 21 -9.32 -4.08 22.41
N GLU A 22 -9.26 -5.17 21.66
CA GLU A 22 -8.67 -6.46 22.10
C GLU A 22 -7.13 -6.47 22.09
N GLY A 23 -6.50 -5.38 21.65
CA GLY A 23 -5.03 -5.29 21.59
C GLY A 23 -4.36 -6.22 20.58
N LEU A 24 -5.12 -6.73 19.59
CA LEU A 24 -4.63 -7.66 18.57
C LEU A 24 -3.76 -6.97 17.52
N VAL A 25 -4.01 -5.68 17.28
CA VAL A 25 -3.26 -4.85 16.34
C VAL A 25 -3.03 -3.46 16.91
N LYS A 26 -1.96 -2.82 16.47
CA LYS A 26 -1.71 -1.38 16.65
C LYS A 26 -1.57 -0.75 15.27
N ILE A 27 -2.29 0.33 15.02
CA ILE A 27 -2.34 0.98 13.70
C ILE A 27 -1.70 2.35 13.78
N TYR A 28 -0.81 2.63 12.85
CA TYR A 28 -0.16 3.91 12.64
C TYR A 28 -0.65 4.50 11.31
N CYS A 29 -1.15 5.71 11.32
CA CYS A 29 -1.69 6.39 10.14
C CYS A 29 -0.84 7.63 9.83
N PRO A 30 0.31 7.49 9.16
CA PRO A 30 1.09 8.66 8.75
C PRO A 30 0.36 9.45 7.67
N ASP A 31 0.51 10.77 7.67
CA ASP A 31 0.12 11.60 6.52
C ASP A 31 0.97 11.20 5.30
N SER A 32 0.34 11.09 4.14
CA SER A 32 1.10 10.93 2.90
C SER A 32 1.75 12.25 2.48
N ILE A 33 2.86 12.13 1.74
CA ILE A 33 3.59 13.28 1.20
C ILE A 33 3.09 13.72 -0.18
N ASP A 34 2.00 13.16 -0.69
CA ASP A 34 1.58 13.28 -2.09
C ASP A 34 1.42 14.72 -2.57
N THR A 35 0.92 15.61 -1.72
CA THR A 35 0.80 17.05 -2.04
C THR A 35 2.15 17.76 -2.22
N MET A 36 3.23 17.20 -1.74
CA MET A 36 4.61 17.69 -1.91
C MET A 36 5.43 16.80 -2.87
N SER A 37 4.86 15.67 -3.28
CA SER A 37 5.47 14.63 -4.12
C SER A 37 4.63 14.42 -5.39
N TRP A 38 4.06 13.26 -5.62
CA TRP A 38 3.42 12.84 -6.87
C TRP A 38 2.35 13.80 -7.38
N TYR A 39 1.58 14.43 -6.51
CA TYR A 39 0.51 15.37 -6.90
C TYR A 39 0.97 16.82 -7.01
N ASN A 40 2.23 17.12 -6.69
CA ASN A 40 2.76 18.47 -6.83
C ASN A 40 3.17 18.77 -8.29
N LYS A 41 2.21 19.20 -9.09
CA LYS A 41 2.47 19.54 -10.48
C LYS A 41 3.24 20.87 -10.67
N SER A 42 3.53 21.62 -9.58
CA SER A 42 4.32 22.85 -9.63
C SER A 42 5.84 22.62 -9.60
N ILE A 43 6.30 21.39 -9.28
CA ILE A 43 7.71 21.04 -9.27
C ILE A 43 8.03 19.98 -10.33
N HIS A 44 9.28 19.93 -10.75
CA HIS A 44 9.75 18.95 -11.73
C HIS A 44 9.52 17.51 -11.25
N PRO A 45 9.14 16.54 -12.11
CA PRO A 45 8.89 15.16 -11.71
C PRO A 45 10.03 14.47 -10.95
N ALA A 46 11.29 14.77 -11.31
CA ALA A 46 12.45 14.27 -10.55
C ALA A 46 12.45 14.75 -9.09
N ALA A 47 11.94 15.95 -8.81
CA ALA A 47 11.80 16.44 -7.43
C ALA A 47 10.64 15.74 -6.71
N ARG A 48 9.55 15.43 -7.42
CA ARG A 48 8.44 14.62 -6.87
C ARG A 48 8.94 13.25 -6.43
N ALA A 49 9.72 12.58 -7.30
CA ALA A 49 10.30 11.28 -6.99
C ALA A 49 11.24 11.33 -5.77
N ARG A 50 12.13 12.34 -5.70
CA ARG A 50 13.01 12.51 -4.52
C ARG A 50 12.23 12.75 -3.23
N ASN A 51 11.18 13.56 -3.26
CA ASN A 51 10.35 13.80 -2.09
C ASN A 51 9.67 12.51 -1.62
N HIS A 52 9.20 11.70 -2.56
CA HIS A 52 8.63 10.39 -2.25
C HIS A 52 9.68 9.45 -1.61
N ILE A 53 10.90 9.42 -2.12
CA ILE A 53 12.00 8.62 -1.55
C ILE A 53 12.29 9.06 -0.10
N TRP A 54 12.30 10.35 0.19
CA TRP A 54 12.49 10.82 1.58
C TRP A 54 11.37 10.35 2.51
N TYR A 55 10.13 10.35 2.02
CA TYR A 55 9.00 9.80 2.77
C TYR A 55 9.14 8.29 3.02
N ASP A 56 9.50 7.53 2.00
CA ASP A 56 9.76 6.10 2.09
C ASP A 56 10.85 5.80 3.14
N LEU A 57 11.93 6.56 3.12
CA LEU A 57 13.03 6.44 4.10
C LEU A 57 12.59 6.85 5.52
N MET A 58 11.72 7.83 5.70
CA MET A 58 11.16 8.20 7.00
C MET A 58 10.31 7.06 7.55
N ILE A 59 9.44 6.46 6.72
CA ILE A 59 8.67 5.28 7.14
C ILE A 59 9.61 4.15 7.57
N LEU A 60 10.63 3.84 6.75
CA LEU A 60 11.59 2.76 7.04
C LEU A 60 12.41 3.01 8.31
N ASN A 61 12.95 4.22 8.48
CA ASN A 61 13.97 4.49 9.50
C ASN A 61 13.41 5.04 10.81
N GLU A 62 12.17 5.54 10.80
CA GLU A 62 11.56 6.15 11.98
C GLU A 62 10.28 5.43 12.41
N LEU A 63 9.30 5.28 11.51
CA LEU A 63 7.99 4.73 11.87
C LEU A 63 8.04 3.20 12.10
N VAL A 64 8.69 2.44 11.22
CA VAL A 64 8.82 0.99 11.38
C VAL A 64 9.57 0.64 12.68
N PRO A 65 10.74 1.23 13.01
CA PRO A 65 11.40 0.98 14.28
C PRO A 65 10.59 1.41 15.51
N LEU A 66 9.79 2.47 15.42
CA LEU A 66 8.85 2.85 16.48
C LEU A 66 7.81 1.74 16.70
N ALA A 67 7.16 1.30 15.62
CA ALA A 67 6.17 0.23 15.67
C ALA A 67 6.75 -1.07 16.24
N GLN A 68 7.95 -1.47 15.80
CA GLN A 68 8.66 -2.65 16.30
C GLN A 68 8.96 -2.55 17.80
N ARG A 69 9.45 -1.41 18.27
CA ARG A 69 9.73 -1.21 19.71
C ARG A 69 8.49 -1.25 20.58
N GLU A 70 7.38 -0.70 20.08
CA GLU A 70 6.13 -0.61 20.86
C GLU A 70 5.32 -1.91 20.88
N THR A 71 5.50 -2.77 19.88
CA THR A 71 4.70 -3.98 19.71
C THR A 71 5.50 -5.29 19.84
N GLY A 72 6.81 -5.22 19.71
CA GLY A 72 7.69 -6.40 19.72
C GLY A 72 7.69 -7.20 18.42
N VAL A 73 6.94 -6.78 17.38
CA VAL A 73 6.95 -7.48 16.09
C VAL A 73 8.24 -7.21 15.33
N SER A 74 8.74 -8.19 14.59
CA SER A 74 9.91 -8.02 13.72
C SER A 74 9.56 -7.48 12.34
N ARG A 75 8.35 -7.75 11.86
CA ARG A 75 7.85 -7.33 10.53
C ARG A 75 6.43 -6.80 10.67
N VAL A 76 6.15 -5.71 9.96
CA VAL A 76 4.86 -5.02 10.00
C VAL A 76 3.91 -5.48 8.88
N ALA A 77 2.65 -5.09 8.99
CA ALA A 77 1.70 -5.06 7.89
C ALA A 77 1.62 -3.65 7.31
N THR A 78 1.54 -3.54 5.98
CA THR A 78 1.19 -2.28 5.29
C THR A 78 -0.21 -2.38 4.72
N ALA A 79 -0.98 -1.29 4.82
CA ALA A 79 -2.35 -1.26 4.30
C ALA A 79 -2.68 0.09 3.67
N GLY A 80 -3.55 0.08 2.65
CA GLY A 80 -4.00 1.33 2.05
C GLY A 80 -5.13 1.18 1.05
N CYS A 81 -5.93 2.25 0.95
CA CYS A 81 -7.02 2.38 -0.01
C CYS A 81 -6.57 3.23 -1.20
N SER A 82 -7.03 2.90 -2.42
CA SER A 82 -6.77 3.70 -3.61
C SER A 82 -5.26 3.97 -3.78
N PHE A 83 -4.83 5.23 -3.83
CA PHE A 83 -3.41 5.60 -3.91
C PHE A 83 -2.63 5.24 -2.63
N GLY A 84 -3.29 5.10 -1.47
CA GLY A 84 -2.69 4.51 -0.27
C GLY A 84 -2.27 3.06 -0.46
N GLY A 85 -2.97 2.30 -1.31
CA GLY A 85 -2.58 0.95 -1.70
C GLY A 85 -1.31 0.92 -2.56
N TYR A 86 -1.10 1.94 -3.41
CA TYR A 86 0.19 2.15 -4.08
C TYR A 86 1.32 2.29 -3.04
N HIS A 87 1.18 3.18 -2.05
CA HIS A 87 2.19 3.34 -1.00
C HIS A 87 2.46 2.04 -0.26
N ALA A 88 1.40 1.30 0.09
CA ALA A 88 1.53 0.04 0.82
C ALA A 88 2.34 -1.01 0.06
N ILE A 89 2.04 -1.22 -1.23
CA ILE A 89 2.73 -2.22 -2.05
C ILE A 89 4.14 -1.75 -2.45
N ASN A 90 4.30 -0.46 -2.79
CA ASN A 90 5.59 0.09 -3.15
C ASN A 90 6.60 -0.04 -2.00
N PHE A 91 6.21 0.35 -0.79
CA PHE A 91 7.03 0.20 0.40
C PHE A 91 7.36 -1.27 0.68
N ALA A 92 6.37 -2.16 0.66
CA ALA A 92 6.56 -3.57 0.98
C ALA A 92 7.55 -4.27 0.04
N PHE A 93 7.48 -4.01 -1.26
CA PHE A 93 8.37 -4.64 -2.24
C PHE A 93 9.76 -4.00 -2.30
N LYS A 94 9.91 -2.79 -1.81
CA LYS A 94 11.24 -2.17 -1.59
C LYS A 94 11.87 -2.65 -0.28
N HIS A 95 11.07 -2.95 0.74
CA HIS A 95 11.50 -3.30 2.09
C HIS A 95 10.86 -4.62 2.60
N PRO A 96 11.05 -5.74 1.88
CA PRO A 96 10.42 -7.02 2.24
C PRO A 96 10.98 -7.60 3.54
N GLU A 97 12.16 -7.17 4.00
CA GLU A 97 12.77 -7.57 5.26
C GLU A 97 12.01 -7.07 6.48
N VAL A 98 11.28 -5.97 6.36
CA VAL A 98 10.47 -5.40 7.45
C VAL A 98 8.97 -5.58 7.24
N THR A 99 8.53 -6.12 6.09
CA THR A 99 7.11 -6.27 5.76
C THR A 99 6.69 -7.74 5.69
N LYS A 100 5.58 -8.09 6.34
CA LYS A 100 5.01 -9.46 6.34
C LYS A 100 3.71 -9.54 5.57
N TYR A 101 2.82 -8.57 5.77
CA TYR A 101 1.49 -8.53 5.16
C TYR A 101 1.30 -7.23 4.38
N VAL A 102 0.59 -7.32 3.27
CA VAL A 102 0.20 -6.16 2.45
C VAL A 102 -1.28 -6.25 2.13
N PHE A 103 -2.04 -5.23 2.53
CA PHE A 103 -3.48 -5.17 2.30
C PHE A 103 -3.81 -3.95 1.47
N THR A 104 -4.28 -4.14 0.24
CA THR A 104 -4.70 -3.04 -0.63
C THR A 104 -6.18 -3.12 -0.91
N MET A 105 -6.83 -1.98 -1.01
CA MET A 105 -8.27 -1.85 -1.25
C MET A 105 -8.50 -0.83 -2.36
N GLY A 106 -8.95 -1.29 -3.53
CA GLY A 106 -9.13 -0.45 -4.71
C GLY A 106 -7.84 0.25 -5.17
N ALA A 107 -6.69 -0.42 -5.12
CA ALA A 107 -5.42 0.26 -5.30
C ALA A 107 -5.09 0.57 -6.75
N SER A 108 -4.51 1.75 -6.98
CA SER A 108 -3.74 2.06 -8.19
C SER A 108 -2.26 1.73 -7.92
N PHE A 109 -1.53 1.25 -8.92
CA PHE A 109 -0.12 0.86 -8.73
C PHE A 109 0.85 1.57 -9.67
N ASP A 110 0.36 2.16 -10.76
CA ASP A 110 1.18 2.84 -11.76
C ASP A 110 1.18 4.36 -11.55
N ILE A 111 2.38 4.95 -11.34
CA ILE A 111 2.56 6.39 -11.11
C ILE A 111 2.95 7.16 -12.37
N LYS A 112 2.96 6.52 -13.55
CA LYS A 112 3.39 7.18 -14.79
C LYS A 112 2.56 8.42 -15.14
N ALA A 113 1.25 8.43 -14.80
CA ALA A 113 0.39 9.59 -14.94
C ALA A 113 0.82 10.77 -14.04
N GLN A 114 1.63 10.51 -13.00
CA GLN A 114 2.08 11.53 -12.06
C GLN A 114 3.40 12.19 -12.43
N VAL A 115 4.09 11.69 -13.46
CA VAL A 115 5.45 12.14 -13.82
C VAL A 115 5.52 12.86 -15.16
N ASP A 116 4.38 13.15 -15.81
CA ASP A 116 4.28 14.01 -17.00
C ASP A 116 5.24 13.59 -18.14
N GLY A 117 5.41 12.28 -18.34
CA GLY A 117 6.32 11.70 -19.35
C GLY A 117 7.80 11.62 -18.92
N TYR A 118 8.18 12.17 -17.78
CA TYR A 118 9.53 12.01 -17.23
C TYR A 118 9.72 10.60 -16.70
N TYR A 119 10.93 10.04 -16.91
CA TYR A 119 11.25 8.71 -16.45
C TYR A 119 12.76 8.57 -16.17
N ASP A 120 13.10 8.20 -14.93
CA ASP A 120 14.47 7.90 -14.49
C ASP A 120 14.45 6.70 -13.53
N ASP A 121 15.59 6.32 -13.01
CA ASP A 121 15.72 5.21 -12.04
C ASP A 121 14.86 5.44 -10.77
N ASN A 122 14.71 6.70 -10.34
CA ASN A 122 13.89 7.00 -9.17
C ASN A 122 12.40 6.76 -9.45
N VAL A 123 11.93 7.04 -10.66
CA VAL A 123 10.58 6.71 -11.10
C VAL A 123 10.44 5.21 -11.25
N TYR A 124 11.37 4.54 -11.91
CA TYR A 124 11.37 3.09 -12.12
C TYR A 124 11.25 2.33 -10.79
N PHE A 125 12.13 2.60 -9.82
CA PHE A 125 12.13 1.93 -8.51
C PHE A 125 11.00 2.37 -7.58
N ASN A 126 10.14 3.27 -8.00
CA ASN A 126 8.91 3.67 -7.30
C ASN A 126 7.65 3.39 -8.14
N ASN A 127 7.77 2.62 -9.23
CA ASN A 127 6.63 2.15 -10.01
C ASN A 127 6.49 0.63 -9.89
N PRO A 128 5.68 0.10 -8.97
CA PRO A 128 5.53 -1.34 -8.73
C PRO A 128 5.38 -2.21 -9.98
N PRO A 129 4.55 -1.85 -10.98
CA PRO A 129 4.43 -2.65 -12.20
C PRO A 129 5.72 -2.77 -13.02
N ASP A 130 6.67 -1.85 -12.85
CA ASP A 130 7.93 -1.87 -13.61
C ASP A 130 9.02 -2.63 -12.87
N PHE A 131 9.25 -2.36 -11.56
CA PHE A 131 10.38 -2.95 -10.85
C PHE A 131 10.10 -4.35 -10.29
N ILE A 132 8.87 -4.64 -9.82
CA ILE A 132 8.56 -5.95 -9.21
C ILE A 132 8.81 -7.11 -10.18
N PRO A 133 8.41 -7.05 -11.48
CA PRO A 133 8.66 -8.14 -12.42
C PRO A 133 10.15 -8.46 -12.59
N GLN A 134 11.02 -7.47 -12.46
CA GLN A 134 12.47 -7.61 -12.66
C GLN A 134 13.24 -7.92 -11.37
N ALA A 135 12.63 -7.65 -10.22
CA ALA A 135 13.27 -7.89 -8.92
C ALA A 135 13.38 -9.41 -8.64
N ASP A 136 14.54 -9.83 -8.15
CA ASP A 136 14.75 -11.20 -7.65
C ASP A 136 15.13 -11.16 -6.17
N ASN A 137 14.10 -11.13 -5.32
CA ASN A 137 14.27 -11.13 -3.87
C ASN A 137 13.49 -12.30 -3.25
N PRO A 138 14.19 -13.26 -2.61
CA PRO A 138 13.56 -14.44 -2.04
C PRO A 138 12.55 -14.11 -0.94
N LEU A 139 12.70 -12.96 -0.25
CA LEU A 139 11.78 -12.52 0.80
C LEU A 139 10.38 -12.18 0.28
N PHE A 140 10.21 -11.97 -1.03
CA PHE A 140 8.87 -11.76 -1.61
C PHE A 140 7.94 -12.96 -1.36
N ARG A 141 8.48 -14.17 -1.29
CA ARG A 141 7.71 -15.40 -1.03
C ARG A 141 7.27 -15.53 0.42
N ASP A 142 7.90 -14.78 1.32
CA ASP A 142 7.56 -14.76 2.74
C ASP A 142 6.47 -13.74 3.09
N MET A 143 6.08 -12.90 2.12
CA MET A 143 4.97 -11.97 2.27
C MET A 143 3.64 -12.62 1.91
N PHE A 144 2.56 -12.11 2.49
CA PHE A 144 1.20 -12.39 2.05
C PHE A 144 0.53 -11.08 1.61
N VAL A 145 0.06 -11.04 0.37
CA VAL A 145 -0.53 -9.85 -0.25
C VAL A 145 -2.00 -10.08 -0.53
N VAL A 146 -2.87 -9.19 -0.07
CA VAL A 146 -4.28 -9.15 -0.46
C VAL A 146 -4.53 -7.91 -1.32
N LEU A 147 -5.06 -8.16 -2.52
CA LEU A 147 -5.48 -7.13 -3.47
C LEU A 147 -7.00 -7.10 -3.49
N GLY A 148 -7.61 -6.18 -2.75
CA GLY A 148 -9.06 -6.00 -2.73
C GLY A 148 -9.53 -5.07 -3.83
N THR A 149 -10.59 -5.43 -4.54
CA THR A 149 -11.21 -4.57 -5.57
C THR A 149 -12.68 -4.91 -5.76
N GLY A 150 -13.43 -4.01 -6.36
CA GLY A 150 -14.82 -4.24 -6.77
C GLY A 150 -14.97 -4.45 -8.26
N THR A 151 -16.04 -5.09 -8.71
CA THR A 151 -16.30 -5.27 -10.16
C THR A 151 -16.61 -3.96 -10.87
N HIS A 152 -17.05 -2.91 -10.15
CA HIS A 152 -17.25 -1.56 -10.66
C HIS A 152 -16.15 -0.58 -10.24
N ASP A 153 -15.06 -1.09 -9.63
CA ASP A 153 -13.93 -0.28 -9.21
C ASP A 153 -13.11 0.19 -10.43
N MET A 154 -12.85 1.50 -10.51
CA MET A 154 -12.01 2.07 -11.57
C MET A 154 -10.59 1.49 -11.61
N CYS A 155 -10.11 0.95 -10.49
CA CYS A 155 -8.79 0.31 -10.36
C CYS A 155 -8.83 -1.21 -10.61
N TRP A 156 -9.96 -1.79 -11.04
CA TRP A 156 -10.11 -3.21 -11.34
C TRP A 156 -8.94 -3.76 -12.17
N ASN A 157 -8.70 -3.19 -13.35
CA ASN A 157 -7.65 -3.65 -14.27
C ASN A 157 -6.24 -3.59 -13.64
N ALA A 158 -5.98 -2.57 -12.82
CA ALA A 158 -4.70 -2.42 -12.12
C ALA A 158 -4.49 -3.55 -11.10
N ASN A 159 -5.54 -3.93 -10.37
CA ASN A 159 -5.49 -5.03 -9.40
C ASN A 159 -5.34 -6.39 -10.07
N GLU A 160 -6.03 -6.65 -11.19
CA GLU A 160 -5.81 -7.86 -11.98
C GLU A 160 -4.38 -7.96 -12.53
N GLN A 161 -3.85 -6.85 -13.07
CA GLN A 161 -2.48 -6.81 -13.59
C GLN A 161 -1.47 -7.09 -12.48
N MET A 162 -1.64 -6.47 -11.31
CA MET A 162 -0.76 -6.72 -10.16
C MET A 162 -0.86 -8.15 -9.67
N ALA A 163 -2.05 -8.75 -9.62
CA ALA A 163 -2.21 -10.15 -9.25
C ALA A 163 -1.46 -11.09 -10.20
N ARG A 164 -1.46 -10.81 -11.51
CA ARG A 164 -0.65 -11.58 -12.49
C ARG A 164 0.84 -11.44 -12.21
N ILE A 165 1.33 -10.22 -11.95
CA ILE A 165 2.73 -9.98 -11.58
C ILE A 165 3.12 -10.78 -10.34
N LEU A 166 2.30 -10.73 -9.29
CA LEU A 166 2.56 -11.45 -8.03
C LEU A 166 2.57 -12.98 -8.25
N LYS A 167 1.65 -13.48 -9.08
CA LYS A 167 1.61 -14.89 -9.47
C LYS A 167 2.91 -15.31 -10.17
N ASP A 168 3.35 -14.55 -11.16
CA ASP A 168 4.54 -14.84 -11.94
C ASP A 168 5.82 -14.79 -11.08
N LYS A 169 5.82 -13.96 -10.04
CA LYS A 169 6.91 -13.87 -9.04
C LYS A 169 6.81 -14.93 -7.93
N GLY A 170 5.75 -15.74 -7.91
CA GLY A 170 5.54 -16.75 -6.87
C GLY A 170 5.25 -16.17 -5.49
N VAL A 171 4.73 -14.94 -5.44
CA VAL A 171 4.32 -14.29 -4.20
C VAL A 171 2.98 -14.87 -3.74
N ASN A 172 2.88 -15.23 -2.45
CA ASN A 172 1.62 -15.66 -1.88
C ASN A 172 0.63 -14.49 -1.84
N HIS A 173 -0.45 -14.58 -2.61
CA HIS A 173 -1.40 -13.49 -2.74
C HIS A 173 -2.83 -13.98 -2.92
N TRP A 174 -3.77 -13.09 -2.62
CA TRP A 174 -5.19 -13.27 -2.86
C TRP A 174 -5.76 -12.01 -3.54
N LEU A 175 -6.40 -12.19 -4.71
CA LEU A 175 -7.21 -11.17 -5.35
C LEU A 175 -8.65 -11.30 -4.82
N ASP A 176 -9.04 -10.43 -3.89
CA ASP A 176 -10.39 -10.37 -3.32
C ASP A 176 -11.28 -9.49 -4.18
N VAL A 177 -12.17 -10.14 -4.93
CA VAL A 177 -13.12 -9.47 -5.83
C VAL A 177 -14.49 -9.37 -5.17
N ARG A 178 -14.97 -8.15 -4.95
CA ARG A 178 -16.32 -7.89 -4.46
C ARG A 178 -17.26 -7.59 -5.62
N HIS A 179 -18.30 -8.43 -5.79
CA HIS A 179 -19.30 -8.22 -6.84
C HIS A 179 -20.16 -7.02 -6.54
N ASP A 180 -20.51 -6.25 -7.59
CA ASP A 180 -21.33 -5.03 -7.53
C ASP A 180 -20.80 -3.97 -6.56
N ALA A 181 -19.49 -3.95 -6.35
CA ALA A 181 -18.82 -3.03 -5.45
C ALA A 181 -18.04 -1.95 -6.24
N ASP A 182 -18.16 -0.72 -5.76
CA ASP A 182 -17.54 0.48 -6.31
C ASP A 182 -16.18 0.80 -5.65
N HIS A 183 -15.51 1.84 -6.15
CA HIS A 183 -14.29 2.41 -5.59
C HIS A 183 -14.64 3.37 -4.43
N ASP A 184 -15.05 2.85 -3.28
CA ASP A 184 -15.54 3.71 -2.18
C ASP A 184 -15.33 3.10 -0.79
N TRP A 185 -15.33 3.96 0.22
CA TRP A 185 -15.14 3.68 1.63
C TRP A 185 -16.07 2.60 2.22
N PRO A 186 -17.37 2.53 1.88
CA PRO A 186 -18.25 1.46 2.35
C PRO A 186 -17.72 0.05 2.03
N VAL A 187 -17.13 -0.12 0.86
CA VAL A 187 -16.52 -1.39 0.43
C VAL A 187 -15.25 -1.66 1.23
N TRP A 188 -14.37 -0.66 1.35
CA TRP A 188 -13.11 -0.79 2.09
C TRP A 188 -13.30 -1.07 3.58
N ARG A 189 -14.36 -0.51 4.20
CA ARG A 189 -14.74 -0.83 5.59
C ARG A 189 -15.17 -2.29 5.80
N GLN A 190 -15.63 -2.97 4.76
CA GLN A 190 -15.94 -4.40 4.83
C GLN A 190 -14.70 -5.26 4.57
N MET A 191 -13.79 -4.80 3.70
CA MET A 191 -12.56 -5.51 3.36
C MET A 191 -11.56 -5.50 4.51
N PHE A 192 -11.30 -4.34 5.11
CA PHE A 192 -10.19 -4.17 6.04
C PHE A 192 -10.28 -5.06 7.29
N PRO A 193 -11.43 -5.18 8.01
CA PRO A 193 -11.56 -6.11 9.13
C PRO A 193 -11.29 -7.56 8.72
N HIS A 194 -11.78 -7.95 7.54
CA HIS A 194 -11.54 -9.29 7.01
C HIS A 194 -10.05 -9.54 6.78
N TYR A 195 -9.32 -8.56 6.24
CA TYR A 195 -7.88 -8.71 6.00
C TYR A 195 -7.07 -8.76 7.30
N LEU A 196 -7.44 -7.97 8.30
CA LEU A 196 -6.79 -8.05 9.63
C LEU A 196 -6.98 -9.42 10.29
N SER A 197 -8.11 -10.09 10.06
CA SER A 197 -8.35 -11.44 10.59
C SER A 197 -7.43 -12.52 10.00
N LEU A 198 -6.70 -12.22 8.92
CA LEU A 198 -5.74 -13.12 8.29
C LEU A 198 -4.33 -13.04 8.92
N ILE A 199 -4.08 -12.05 9.77
CA ILE A 199 -2.81 -11.90 10.50
C ILE A 199 -2.71 -13.02 11.53
N LYS A 200 -1.57 -13.74 11.50
CA LYS A 200 -1.27 -14.86 12.42
C LYS A 200 -0.06 -14.52 13.27
#